data_b7346f382c87b10269d9ede5b80a6f39
#
_entry.id   b7346f382c87b10269d9ede5b80a6f39
#
_cell.length_a   1.000
_cell.length_b   1.000
_cell.length_c   1.000
_cell.angle_alpha   90.00
_cell.angle_beta   90.00
_cell.angle_gamma   90.00
#
_symmetry.space_group_name_H-M   'P 1'
#
loop_
_entity.id
_entity.type
_entity.pdbx_description
1 polymer ?
#
loop_
_entity_poly.entity_id
_entity_poly.type
_entity_poly.pdbx_seq_one_letter_code
_entity_poly.pdbx_strand_id
1 'polypeptide(L)'
;VEKIGVIGFSAGGHLAASASTLYVDGTTRPDFSILVYPVITMEPSVTHTGTHDNLVGTVSEWVNDDLTVREYARRKSAYHDLMEKYSLENQVNENTPPTILLLSSNDGVVPVENSLRYYNSLLENKVSAQMYIYPYGGHGWGFTTSNFGTDRIEAYRGLFFDAINTFLSEQ
;
A
#
# COMPACT_ATOMS: atom_id res chain seq x y z
N VAL A 1 -25.51 -7.85 -4.86
CA VAL A 1 -24.13 -8.04 -4.37
C VAL A 1 -24.15 -7.59 -2.93
N GLU A 2 -23.79 -8.48 -2.01
CA GLU A 2 -23.88 -8.18 -0.58
C GLU A 2 -22.63 -7.41 -0.09
N LYS A 3 -21.45 -7.68 -0.65
CA LYS A 3 -20.19 -7.00 -0.31
C LYS A 3 -19.34 -6.73 -1.54
N ILE A 4 -18.65 -5.58 -1.56
CA ILE A 4 -17.76 -5.15 -2.62
C ILE A 4 -16.38 -4.87 -2.01
N GLY A 5 -15.39 -5.65 -2.40
CA GLY A 5 -14.00 -5.44 -2.00
C GLY A 5 -13.15 -4.83 -3.10
N VAL A 6 -11.97 -4.40 -2.72
CA VAL A 6 -10.95 -3.91 -3.65
C VAL A 6 -9.70 -4.77 -3.55
N ILE A 7 -9.06 -5.03 -4.69
CA ILE A 7 -7.75 -5.68 -4.75
C ILE A 7 -6.77 -4.80 -5.53
N GLY A 8 -5.53 -4.70 -5.03
CA GLY A 8 -4.50 -3.93 -5.69
C GLY A 8 -3.10 -4.50 -5.52
N PHE A 9 -2.25 -4.28 -6.52
CA PHE A 9 -0.88 -4.80 -6.62
C PHE A 9 0.09 -3.63 -6.76
N SER A 10 1.20 -3.64 -6.04
CA SER A 10 2.25 -2.63 -6.17
C SER A 10 1.72 -1.20 -6.01
N ALA A 11 1.91 -0.32 -6.98
CA ALA A 11 1.30 1.01 -7.02
C ALA A 11 -0.24 0.95 -7.07
N GLY A 12 -0.84 -0.09 -7.71
CA GLY A 12 -2.27 -0.38 -7.63
C GLY A 12 -2.72 -0.78 -6.22
N GLY A 13 -1.82 -1.34 -5.41
CA GLY A 13 -2.03 -1.58 -3.98
C GLY A 13 -2.19 -0.27 -3.21
N HIS A 14 -1.41 0.76 -3.57
CA HIS A 14 -1.58 2.12 -3.02
C HIS A 14 -2.97 2.68 -3.36
N LEU A 15 -3.41 2.54 -4.61
CA LEU A 15 -4.74 2.99 -5.02
C LEU A 15 -5.86 2.25 -4.26
N ALA A 16 -5.73 0.93 -4.08
CA ALA A 16 -6.70 0.13 -3.32
C ALA A 16 -6.72 0.53 -1.83
N ALA A 17 -5.55 0.75 -1.23
CA ALA A 17 -5.44 1.24 0.14
C ALA A 17 -5.98 2.69 0.28
N SER A 18 -5.79 3.55 -0.74
CA SER A 18 -6.39 4.89 -0.78
C SER A 18 -7.92 4.83 -0.79
N ALA A 19 -8.52 3.92 -1.57
CA ALA A 19 -9.96 3.71 -1.55
C ALA A 19 -10.46 3.24 -0.18
N SER A 20 -9.61 2.57 0.60
CA SER A 20 -9.92 2.04 1.93
C SER A 20 -9.72 3.05 3.07
N THR A 21 -8.95 4.12 2.86
CA THR A 21 -8.57 5.09 3.91
C THR A 21 -9.00 6.53 3.60
N LEU A 22 -9.08 6.91 2.31
CA LEU A 22 -9.41 8.25 1.86
C LEU A 22 -10.83 8.32 1.23
N TYR A 23 -11.70 7.40 1.57
CA TYR A 23 -13.09 7.40 1.10
C TYR A 23 -13.84 8.65 1.58
N VAL A 24 -14.86 9.07 0.82
CA VAL A 24 -15.64 10.28 1.13
C VAL A 24 -16.71 9.98 2.19
N ASP A 25 -17.33 8.82 2.08
CA ASP A 25 -18.40 8.36 2.98
C ASP A 25 -18.54 6.83 2.95
N GLY A 26 -19.46 6.29 3.74
CA GLY A 26 -19.66 4.84 3.84
C GLY A 26 -20.14 4.18 2.54
N THR A 27 -20.61 4.93 1.54
CA THR A 27 -21.05 4.38 0.24
C THR A 27 -19.89 4.24 -0.75
N THR A 28 -18.81 4.99 -0.54
CA THR A 28 -17.60 4.96 -1.37
C THR A 28 -16.51 4.07 -0.77
N ARG A 29 -16.66 3.66 0.50
CA ARG A 29 -15.74 2.78 1.19
C ARG A 29 -15.95 1.33 0.75
N PRO A 30 -14.90 0.58 0.36
CA PRO A 30 -15.02 -0.86 0.11
C PRO A 30 -15.34 -1.61 1.41
N ASP A 31 -15.93 -2.81 1.29
CA ASP A 31 -16.23 -3.67 2.44
C ASP A 31 -15.00 -4.42 2.96
N PHE A 32 -13.99 -4.65 2.10
CA PHE A 32 -12.69 -5.24 2.44
C PHE A 32 -11.63 -4.89 1.42
N SER A 33 -10.35 -5.06 1.76
CA SER A 33 -9.23 -4.88 0.83
C SER A 33 -8.23 -6.02 0.83
N ILE A 34 -7.71 -6.33 -0.37
CA ILE A 34 -6.65 -7.31 -0.61
C ILE A 34 -5.48 -6.56 -1.23
N LEU A 35 -4.39 -6.44 -0.49
CA LEU A 35 -3.22 -5.65 -0.88
C LEU A 35 -2.03 -6.57 -1.14
N VAL A 36 -1.54 -6.58 -2.36
CA VAL A 36 -0.47 -7.48 -2.80
C VAL A 36 0.80 -6.68 -3.07
N TYR A 37 1.83 -6.87 -2.25
CA TYR A 37 3.08 -6.09 -2.22
C TYR A 37 2.85 -4.58 -2.45
N PRO A 38 1.96 -3.95 -1.66
CA PRO A 38 1.50 -2.61 -1.93
C PRO A 38 2.58 -1.56 -1.63
N VAL A 39 2.61 -0.50 -2.44
CA VAL A 39 3.18 0.76 -1.99
C VAL A 39 2.20 1.38 -0.99
N ILE A 40 2.69 1.91 0.12
CA ILE A 40 1.85 2.48 1.20
C ILE A 40 2.35 3.86 1.61
N THR A 41 3.62 3.95 2.03
CA THR A 41 4.19 5.19 2.54
C THR A 41 4.76 6.06 1.42
N MET A 42 4.75 7.37 1.63
CA MET A 42 5.49 8.33 0.78
C MET A 42 6.81 8.77 1.42
N GLU A 43 7.23 8.14 2.53
CA GLU A 43 8.53 8.41 3.15
C GLU A 43 9.69 8.05 2.19
N PRO A 44 10.53 9.00 1.76
CA PRO A 44 11.52 8.77 0.70
C PRO A 44 12.53 7.66 0.98
N SER A 45 12.81 7.36 2.25
CA SER A 45 13.75 6.30 2.65
C SER A 45 13.17 4.88 2.49
N VAL A 46 11.85 4.75 2.30
CA VAL A 46 11.12 3.47 2.33
C VAL A 46 10.23 3.27 1.11
N THR A 47 9.73 4.35 0.53
CA THR A 47 8.75 4.29 -0.57
C THR A 47 9.36 3.74 -1.87
N HIS A 48 8.50 3.31 -2.79
CA HIS A 48 8.88 3.14 -4.19
C HIS A 48 8.98 4.51 -4.87
N THR A 49 10.20 4.93 -5.24
CA THR A 49 10.51 6.25 -5.76
C THR A 49 9.61 6.67 -6.93
N GLY A 50 9.38 5.78 -7.91
CA GLY A 50 8.54 6.11 -9.06
C GLY A 50 7.07 6.36 -8.68
N THR A 51 6.53 5.70 -7.66
CA THR A 51 5.17 5.99 -7.16
C THR A 51 5.13 7.33 -6.43
N HIS A 52 6.13 7.59 -5.58
CA HIS A 52 6.27 8.86 -4.89
C HIS A 52 6.34 10.04 -5.87
N ASP A 53 7.26 9.99 -6.83
CA ASP A 53 7.50 11.09 -7.76
C ASP A 53 6.29 11.37 -8.67
N ASN A 54 5.56 10.32 -9.07
CA ASN A 54 4.35 10.50 -9.87
C ASN A 54 3.15 11.02 -9.07
N LEU A 55 3.09 10.77 -7.77
CA LEU A 55 1.93 11.13 -6.93
C LEU A 55 2.14 12.43 -6.16
N VAL A 56 3.34 12.62 -5.62
CA VAL A 56 3.69 13.76 -4.77
C VAL A 56 4.55 14.78 -5.50
N GLY A 57 5.31 14.35 -6.50
CA GLY A 57 6.32 15.15 -7.22
C GLY A 57 7.71 14.98 -6.60
N THR A 58 8.73 15.30 -7.38
CA THR A 58 10.12 15.31 -6.90
C THR A 58 10.41 16.53 -6.02
N VAL A 59 11.37 16.43 -5.12
CA VAL A 59 11.77 17.56 -4.25
C VAL A 59 12.14 18.80 -5.08
N SER A 60 12.82 18.61 -6.22
CA SER A 60 13.23 19.71 -7.12
C SER A 60 12.07 20.42 -7.81
N GLU A 61 10.92 19.79 -7.97
CA GLU A 61 9.70 20.42 -8.49
C GLU A 61 9.06 21.34 -7.45
N TRP A 62 9.23 20.99 -6.17
CA TRP A 62 8.66 21.76 -5.06
C TRP A 62 9.55 22.91 -4.59
N VAL A 63 10.88 22.71 -4.57
CA VAL A 63 11.84 23.68 -4.04
C VAL A 63 13.05 23.79 -4.97
N ASN A 64 13.45 25.03 -5.27
CA ASN A 64 14.64 25.38 -6.04
C ASN A 64 15.27 26.66 -5.51
N ASP A 65 16.45 27.03 -6.00
CA ASP A 65 17.23 28.15 -5.52
C ASP A 65 16.66 29.55 -5.88
N ASP A 66 15.68 29.61 -6.79
CA ASP A 66 15.06 30.86 -7.23
C ASP A 66 13.91 31.35 -6.34
N LEU A 67 13.53 30.54 -5.33
CA LEU A 67 12.41 30.86 -4.45
C LEU A 67 12.79 31.83 -3.35
N THR A 68 11.90 32.77 -3.06
CA THR A 68 12.00 33.55 -1.82
C THR A 68 11.83 32.66 -0.60
N VAL A 69 12.35 33.06 0.55
CA VAL A 69 12.24 32.33 1.82
C VAL A 69 10.78 31.94 2.14
N ARG A 70 9.84 32.86 1.87
CA ARG A 70 8.41 32.64 2.11
C ARG A 70 7.81 31.62 1.15
N GLU A 71 8.16 31.66 -0.11
CA GLU A 71 7.73 30.68 -1.11
C GLU A 71 8.31 29.30 -0.85
N TYR A 72 9.59 29.22 -0.51
CA TYR A 72 10.25 27.99 -0.10
C TYR A 72 9.51 27.34 1.08
N ALA A 73 9.26 28.09 2.15
CA ALA A 73 8.57 27.57 3.34
C ALA A 73 7.15 27.06 2.99
N ARG A 74 6.40 27.81 2.17
CA ARG A 74 5.06 27.43 1.73
C ARG A 74 5.06 26.15 0.89
N ARG A 75 5.96 26.06 -0.09
CA ARG A 75 6.06 24.89 -0.97
C ARG A 75 6.53 23.65 -0.22
N LYS A 76 7.51 23.82 0.65
CA LYS A 76 7.98 22.74 1.53
C LYS A 76 6.86 22.20 2.42
N SER A 77 6.04 23.08 3.01
CA SER A 77 4.87 22.67 3.78
C SER A 77 3.89 21.88 2.91
N ALA A 78 3.52 22.39 1.73
CA ALA A 78 2.59 21.74 0.83
C ALA A 78 3.10 20.34 0.36
N TYR A 79 4.40 20.20 0.14
CA TYR A 79 5.03 18.91 -0.15
C TYR A 79 4.86 17.93 1.01
N HIS A 80 5.15 18.37 2.24
CA HIS A 80 4.95 17.52 3.43
C HIS A 80 3.49 17.15 3.64
N ASP A 81 2.56 18.09 3.41
CA ASP A 81 1.12 17.83 3.53
C ASP A 81 0.64 16.75 2.54
N LEU A 82 1.20 16.74 1.32
CA LEU A 82 0.92 15.68 0.34
C LEU A 82 1.56 14.34 0.73
N MET A 83 2.80 14.35 1.20
CA MET A 83 3.45 13.15 1.70
C MET A 83 2.65 12.53 2.86
N GLU A 84 2.24 13.34 3.83
CA GLU A 84 1.42 12.91 4.96
C GLU A 84 0.08 12.34 4.49
N LYS A 85 -0.61 13.04 3.60
CA LYS A 85 -1.91 12.60 3.06
C LYS A 85 -1.83 11.28 2.32
N TYR A 86 -0.76 11.05 1.56
CA TYR A 86 -0.61 9.85 0.73
C TYR A 86 0.28 8.77 1.36
N SER A 87 0.78 8.98 2.57
CA SER A 87 1.28 7.92 3.45
C SER A 87 0.10 7.28 4.16
N LEU A 88 -0.40 6.19 3.56
CA LEU A 88 -1.72 5.66 3.91
C LEU A 88 -1.76 4.98 5.27
N GLU A 89 -0.62 4.60 5.83
CA GLU A 89 -0.49 4.20 7.23
C GLU A 89 -0.99 5.28 8.20
N ASN A 90 -0.85 6.56 7.84
CA ASN A 90 -1.29 7.70 8.66
C ASN A 90 -2.79 8.01 8.49
N GLN A 91 -3.44 7.41 7.49
CA GLN A 91 -4.85 7.63 7.18
C GLN A 91 -5.77 6.51 7.71
N VAL A 92 -5.19 5.45 8.27
CA VAL A 92 -5.95 4.36 8.88
C VAL A 92 -6.74 4.86 10.08
N ASN A 93 -7.99 4.45 10.18
CA ASN A 93 -8.85 4.74 11.32
C ASN A 93 -9.76 3.53 11.62
N GLU A 94 -10.55 3.60 12.66
CA GLU A 94 -11.44 2.53 13.12
C GLU A 94 -12.49 2.07 12.09
N ASN A 95 -12.75 2.87 11.07
CA ASN A 95 -13.68 2.55 9.98
C ASN A 95 -12.97 2.03 8.73
N THR A 96 -11.64 1.93 8.71
CA THR A 96 -10.89 1.30 7.63
C THR A 96 -11.35 -0.16 7.50
N PRO A 97 -11.65 -0.66 6.29
CA PRO A 97 -12.20 -2.00 6.13
C PRO A 97 -11.19 -3.10 6.48
N PRO A 98 -11.67 -4.31 6.80
CA PRO A 98 -10.83 -5.48 6.98
C PRO A 98 -9.86 -5.66 5.81
N THR A 99 -8.61 -5.97 6.12
CA THR A 99 -7.53 -5.96 5.12
C THR A 99 -6.64 -7.21 5.24
N ILE A 100 -6.34 -7.81 4.10
CA ILE A 100 -5.26 -8.81 3.98
C ILE A 100 -4.10 -8.26 3.16
N LEU A 101 -2.87 -8.43 3.66
CA LEU A 101 -1.63 -8.06 2.98
C LEU A 101 -0.84 -9.32 2.61
N LEU A 102 -0.35 -9.37 1.38
CA LEU A 102 0.41 -10.51 0.85
C LEU A 102 1.67 -9.98 0.17
N LEU A 103 2.85 -10.40 0.62
CA LEU A 103 4.13 -9.85 0.13
C LEU A 103 5.27 -10.85 0.27
N SER A 104 6.43 -10.52 -0.30
CA SER A 104 7.67 -11.27 -0.16
C SER A 104 8.70 -10.49 0.66
N SER A 105 9.41 -11.17 1.56
CA SER A 105 10.44 -10.52 2.38
C SER A 105 11.67 -10.08 1.58
N ASN A 106 11.89 -10.65 0.39
CA ASN A 106 12.99 -10.32 -0.51
C ASN A 106 12.57 -9.39 -1.66
N ASP A 107 11.48 -8.62 -1.49
CA ASP A 107 11.05 -7.61 -2.47
C ASP A 107 12.08 -6.47 -2.51
N GLY A 108 12.76 -6.32 -3.66
CA GLY A 108 13.77 -5.28 -3.89
C GLY A 108 13.21 -4.01 -4.56
N VAL A 109 11.91 -3.95 -4.81
CA VAL A 109 11.25 -2.82 -5.49
C VAL A 109 10.37 -2.04 -4.51
N VAL A 110 9.53 -2.75 -3.75
CA VAL A 110 8.72 -2.17 -2.68
C VAL A 110 9.14 -2.80 -1.36
N PRO A 111 9.90 -2.08 -0.52
CA PRO A 111 10.35 -2.60 0.76
C PRO A 111 9.20 -3.10 1.65
N VAL A 112 9.43 -4.21 2.32
CA VAL A 112 8.48 -4.85 3.27
C VAL A 112 7.93 -3.85 4.29
N GLU A 113 8.72 -2.87 4.64
CA GLU A 113 8.39 -1.79 5.57
C GLU A 113 7.07 -1.06 5.22
N ASN A 114 6.74 -0.93 3.93
CA ASN A 114 5.44 -0.38 3.50
C ASN A 114 4.28 -1.15 4.13
N SER A 115 4.27 -2.46 3.95
CA SER A 115 3.22 -3.33 4.48
C SER A 115 3.24 -3.43 6.00
N LEU A 116 4.42 -3.45 6.62
CA LEU A 116 4.55 -3.49 8.07
C LEU A 116 3.96 -2.23 8.73
N ARG A 117 4.22 -1.05 8.20
CA ARG A 117 3.65 0.21 8.72
C ARG A 117 2.13 0.20 8.63
N TYR A 118 1.59 -0.18 7.48
CA TYR A 118 0.14 -0.24 7.29
C TYR A 118 -0.52 -1.27 8.22
N TYR A 119 0.06 -2.47 8.33
CA TYR A 119 -0.43 -3.52 9.22
C TYR A 119 -0.44 -3.09 10.68
N ASN A 120 0.63 -2.46 11.16
CA ASN A 120 0.69 -1.94 12.51
C ASN A 120 -0.40 -0.88 12.76
N SER A 121 -0.59 0.04 11.82
CA SER A 121 -1.63 1.07 11.91
C SER A 121 -3.04 0.47 11.93
N LEU A 122 -3.30 -0.60 11.14
CA LEU A 122 -4.56 -1.33 11.20
C LEU A 122 -4.80 -1.93 12.59
N LEU A 123 -3.79 -2.57 13.19
CA LEU A 123 -3.90 -3.17 14.53
C LEU A 123 -4.12 -2.10 15.62
N GLU A 124 -3.40 -0.99 15.56
CA GLU A 124 -3.55 0.14 16.50
C GLU A 124 -4.98 0.70 16.47
N ASN A 125 -5.60 0.74 15.28
CA ASN A 125 -6.98 1.19 15.09
C ASN A 125 -8.02 0.06 15.25
N LYS A 126 -7.61 -1.14 15.70
CA LYS A 126 -8.48 -2.31 15.94
C LYS A 126 -9.20 -2.81 14.69
N VAL A 127 -8.65 -2.55 13.53
CA VAL A 127 -9.15 -3.08 12.26
C VAL A 127 -8.72 -4.54 12.13
N SER A 128 -9.64 -5.40 11.68
CA SER A 128 -9.31 -6.80 11.36
C SER A 128 -8.28 -6.85 10.22
N ALA A 129 -7.12 -7.42 10.48
CA ALA A 129 -6.03 -7.46 9.51
C ALA A 129 -5.29 -8.81 9.52
N GLN A 130 -4.93 -9.28 8.34
CA GLN A 130 -4.08 -10.45 8.14
C GLN A 130 -2.87 -10.04 7.30
N MET A 131 -1.68 -10.59 7.59
CA MET A 131 -0.48 -10.35 6.78
C MET A 131 0.31 -11.64 6.60
N TYR A 132 0.64 -11.95 5.35
CA TYR A 132 1.43 -13.11 4.96
C TYR A 132 2.70 -12.65 4.25
N ILE A 133 3.85 -12.95 4.85
CA ILE A 133 5.16 -12.60 4.30
C ILE A 133 5.84 -13.89 3.83
N TYR A 134 5.99 -14.04 2.54
CA TYR A 134 6.69 -15.17 1.94
C TYR A 134 8.19 -14.91 1.87
N PRO A 135 9.04 -15.91 2.14
CA PRO A 135 10.50 -15.69 2.17
C PRO A 135 11.11 -15.41 0.80
N TYR A 136 10.41 -15.77 -0.28
CA TYR A 136 10.87 -15.59 -1.66
C TYR A 136 9.71 -15.11 -2.53
N GLY A 137 10.08 -14.46 -3.65
CA GLY A 137 9.11 -13.96 -4.63
C GLY A 137 9.57 -12.69 -5.30
N GLY A 138 10.31 -11.88 -4.59
CA GLY A 138 10.65 -10.54 -5.07
C GLY A 138 9.39 -9.72 -5.27
N HIS A 139 9.35 -8.91 -6.31
CA HIS A 139 8.23 -8.06 -6.67
C HIS A 139 7.49 -8.54 -7.92
N GLY A 140 6.20 -8.20 -8.04
CA GLY A 140 5.46 -8.35 -9.30
C GLY A 140 4.93 -9.77 -9.60
N TRP A 141 4.90 -10.67 -8.63
CA TRP A 141 4.48 -12.05 -8.85
C TRP A 141 2.95 -12.25 -9.09
N GLY A 142 2.07 -11.34 -8.68
CA GLY A 142 0.64 -11.34 -8.99
C GLY A 142 -0.06 -12.69 -8.90
N PHE A 143 -1.05 -12.90 -9.78
CA PHE A 143 -1.78 -14.17 -9.90
C PHE A 143 -1.34 -15.04 -11.10
N THR A 144 -0.39 -14.57 -11.90
CA THR A 144 0.00 -15.28 -13.12
C THR A 144 1.32 -16.03 -12.96
N THR A 145 1.42 -17.20 -13.59
CA THR A 145 2.63 -18.03 -13.59
C THR A 145 3.72 -17.53 -14.55
N SER A 146 3.37 -16.70 -15.53
CA SER A 146 4.23 -16.37 -16.67
C SER A 146 5.40 -15.43 -16.32
N ASN A 147 5.34 -14.72 -15.18
CA ASN A 147 6.36 -13.75 -14.80
C ASN A 147 7.31 -14.24 -13.70
N PHE A 148 7.12 -15.46 -13.23
CA PHE A 148 7.81 -15.96 -12.04
C PHE A 148 8.86 -17.01 -12.37
N GLY A 149 9.87 -16.69 -13.08
CA GLY A 149 10.96 -17.58 -13.46
C GLY A 149 11.68 -18.35 -12.34
N THR A 150 11.01 -18.65 -11.20
CA THR A 150 11.55 -19.50 -10.14
C THR A 150 10.49 -20.43 -9.58
N ASP A 151 10.78 -21.72 -9.54
CA ASP A 151 9.98 -22.82 -8.92
C ASP A 151 9.58 -22.53 -7.45
N ARG A 152 10.21 -21.56 -6.81
CA ARG A 152 9.99 -21.26 -5.39
C ARG A 152 8.68 -20.52 -5.12
N ILE A 153 8.22 -19.67 -6.03
CA ILE A 153 6.91 -18.98 -5.89
C ILE A 153 5.76 -19.93 -6.15
N GLU A 154 5.92 -20.85 -7.08
CA GLU A 154 4.90 -21.85 -7.35
C GLU A 154 4.54 -22.64 -6.07
N ALA A 155 5.54 -22.89 -5.20
CA ALA A 155 5.31 -23.53 -3.90
C ALA A 155 4.41 -22.70 -2.94
N TYR A 156 4.40 -21.36 -3.06
CA TYR A 156 3.57 -20.49 -2.20
C TYR A 156 2.21 -20.14 -2.81
N ARG A 157 2.01 -20.42 -4.08
CA ARG A 157 0.81 -20.04 -4.81
C ARG A 157 -0.46 -20.65 -4.19
N GLY A 158 -0.43 -21.91 -3.83
CA GLY A 158 -1.54 -22.57 -3.11
C GLY A 158 -1.85 -21.83 -1.81
N LEU A 159 -0.83 -21.57 -0.99
CA LEU A 159 -0.96 -20.86 0.28
C LEU A 159 -1.50 -19.44 0.10
N PHE A 160 -1.13 -18.76 -0.97
CA PHE A 160 -1.64 -17.44 -1.30
C PHE A 160 -3.15 -17.47 -1.57
N PHE A 161 -3.63 -18.39 -2.40
CA PHE A 161 -5.05 -18.51 -2.68
C PHE A 161 -5.83 -19.00 -1.46
N ASP A 162 -5.27 -19.90 -0.67
CA ASP A 162 -5.88 -20.38 0.57
C ASP A 162 -6.04 -19.25 1.59
N ALA A 163 -5.03 -18.39 1.72
CA ALA A 163 -5.09 -17.20 2.58
C ALA A 163 -6.20 -16.23 2.14
N ILE A 164 -6.30 -15.94 0.84
CA ILE A 164 -7.37 -15.09 0.30
C ILE A 164 -8.75 -15.73 0.51
N ASN A 165 -8.91 -17.02 0.21
CA ASN A 165 -10.19 -17.73 0.37
C ASN A 165 -10.63 -17.74 1.84
N THR A 166 -9.70 -17.99 2.77
CA THR A 166 -9.97 -17.93 4.20
C THR A 166 -10.43 -16.53 4.60
N PHE A 167 -9.67 -15.50 4.22
CA PHE A 167 -10.02 -14.09 4.50
C PHE A 167 -11.42 -13.74 3.96
N LEU A 168 -11.73 -14.11 2.72
CA LEU A 168 -13.03 -13.83 2.11
C LEU A 168 -14.18 -14.57 2.81
N SER A 169 -13.94 -15.75 3.36
CA SER A 169 -14.96 -16.50 4.10
C SER A 169 -15.32 -15.87 5.45
N GLU A 170 -14.46 -15.01 5.97
CA GLU A 170 -14.66 -14.29 7.23
C GLU A 170 -15.41 -12.93 7.03
N GLN A 171 -15.57 -12.47 5.79
CA GLN A 171 -16.26 -11.22 5.47
C GLN A 171 -17.76 -11.44 5.30
#